data_a4d6ba433a7365e069197f4df9d60bea
#
_entry.id   a4d6ba433a7365e069197f4df9d60bea
#
_cell.length_a   1.000
_cell.length_b   1.000
_cell.length_c   1.000
_cell.angle_alpha   90.00
_cell.angle_beta   90.00
_cell.angle_gamma   90.00
#
_symmetry.space_group_name_H-M   'P 1'
#
loop_
_entity.id
_entity.type
_entity.pdbx_description
1 polymer ?
#
loop_
_entity_poly.entity_id
_entity_poly.type
_entity_poly.pdbx_seq_one_letter_code
_entity_poly.pdbx_strand_id
1 'polypeptide(L)'
;QISFLQQVVKSKNNENNVTKIDVTDLYEKEFGKCVNETAYCTPYTLLRLLADKIEGMPNKLLYLDIDMMCAGDISELYNTDISDYEYAAVREKYGSKIIRPDYINAGMLLLNMKKIRETGLLEKARALIKTKKMLFADQDAIFRSTTKKKILPRKYNEQSKFNGKNTVICHFC
;
A
#
# COMPACT_ATOMS: atom_id res chain seq x y z
N GLN A 1 -7.63 -13.27 17.81
CA GLN A 1 -7.59 -11.87 17.29
C GLN A 1 -8.55 -11.68 16.12
N ILE A 2 -8.53 -12.54 15.07
CA ILE A 2 -9.38 -12.38 13.89
C ILE A 2 -10.86 -12.52 14.23
N SER A 3 -11.25 -13.46 15.08
CA SER A 3 -12.64 -13.60 15.55
C SER A 3 -13.15 -12.34 16.25
N PHE A 4 -12.31 -11.70 17.05
CA PHE A 4 -12.62 -10.41 17.68
C PHE A 4 -12.83 -9.31 16.64
N LEU A 5 -11.92 -9.17 15.67
CA LEU A 5 -12.07 -8.20 14.57
C LEU A 5 -13.34 -8.43 13.77
N GLN A 6 -13.66 -9.69 13.47
CA GLN A 6 -14.89 -10.07 12.79
C GLN A 6 -16.15 -9.63 13.55
N GLN A 7 -16.16 -9.81 14.87
CA GLN A 7 -17.27 -9.33 15.72
C GLN A 7 -17.39 -7.80 15.70
N VAL A 8 -16.26 -7.10 15.81
CA VAL A 8 -16.23 -5.63 15.79
C VAL A 8 -16.77 -5.09 14.47
N VAL A 9 -16.30 -5.58 13.32
CA VAL A 9 -16.75 -5.06 12.02
C VAL A 9 -18.21 -5.39 11.74
N LYS A 10 -18.68 -6.59 12.14
CA LYS A 10 -20.08 -6.99 11.99
C LYS A 10 -21.02 -6.21 12.91
N SER A 11 -20.54 -5.76 14.09
CA SER A 11 -21.34 -4.91 14.98
C SER A 11 -21.63 -3.53 14.37
N LYS A 12 -20.84 -3.11 13.40
CA LYS A 12 -21.04 -1.84 12.67
C LYS A 12 -21.93 -2.01 11.43
N ASN A 13 -21.76 -3.10 10.71
CA ASN A 13 -22.62 -3.50 9.60
C ASN A 13 -22.47 -5.02 9.42
N ASN A 14 -23.59 -5.74 9.38
CA ASN A 14 -23.63 -7.20 9.22
C ASN A 14 -23.00 -7.70 7.91
N GLU A 15 -22.95 -6.86 6.88
CA GLU A 15 -22.32 -7.17 5.59
C GLU A 15 -20.80 -7.10 5.65
N ASN A 16 -20.23 -6.42 6.65
CA ASN A 16 -18.79 -6.33 6.82
C ASN A 16 -18.18 -7.70 7.11
N ASN A 17 -17.03 -7.97 6.50
CA ASN A 17 -16.30 -9.20 6.71
C ASN A 17 -14.80 -8.96 6.89
N VAL A 18 -14.14 -9.84 7.64
CA VAL A 18 -12.67 -9.89 7.79
C VAL A 18 -12.19 -11.23 7.27
N THR A 19 -11.32 -11.19 6.26
CA THR A 19 -10.70 -12.39 5.70
C THR A 19 -9.22 -12.39 6.03
N LYS A 20 -8.75 -13.45 6.68
CA LYS A 20 -7.32 -13.71 6.84
C LYS A 20 -6.79 -14.34 5.56
N ILE A 21 -5.71 -13.77 5.03
CA ILE A 21 -4.97 -14.35 3.92
C ILE A 21 -3.57 -14.67 4.44
N ASP A 22 -3.22 -15.95 4.48
CA ASP A 22 -1.87 -16.38 4.80
C ASP A 22 -1.06 -16.43 3.50
N VAL A 23 0.00 -15.67 3.47
CA VAL A 23 0.89 -15.55 2.29
C VAL A 23 2.30 -16.06 2.57
N THR A 24 2.48 -16.86 3.63
CA THR A 24 3.79 -17.36 4.05
C THR A 24 4.47 -18.14 2.93
N ASP A 25 3.81 -19.16 2.38
CA ASP A 25 4.38 -19.98 1.30
C ASP A 25 4.61 -19.16 0.02
N LEU A 26 3.72 -18.22 -0.25
CA LEU A 26 3.85 -17.31 -1.39
C LEU A 26 5.06 -16.39 -1.22
N TYR A 27 5.28 -15.88 -0.01
CA TYR A 27 6.43 -15.05 0.33
C TYR A 27 7.74 -15.83 0.14
N GLU A 28 7.84 -17.02 0.71
CA GLU A 28 9.00 -17.92 0.59
C GLU A 28 9.33 -18.19 -0.89
N LYS A 29 8.31 -18.51 -1.68
CA LYS A 29 8.45 -18.78 -3.12
C LYS A 29 8.92 -17.56 -3.91
N GLU A 30 8.38 -16.38 -3.61
CA GLU A 30 8.63 -15.15 -4.39
C GLU A 30 9.92 -14.44 -3.95
N PHE A 31 10.23 -14.42 -2.68
CA PHE A 31 11.36 -13.64 -2.16
C PHE A 31 12.50 -14.50 -1.61
N GLY A 32 12.21 -15.60 -0.92
CA GLY A 32 13.22 -16.36 -0.19
C GLY A 32 13.99 -15.45 0.77
N LYS A 33 15.34 -15.44 0.65
CA LYS A 33 16.19 -14.45 1.36
C LYS A 33 16.34 -13.21 0.50
N CYS A 34 15.66 -12.13 0.87
CA CYS A 34 15.71 -10.87 0.14
C CYS A 34 16.84 -9.97 0.66
N VAL A 35 17.67 -9.45 -0.24
CA VAL A 35 18.80 -8.53 0.08
C VAL A 35 18.33 -7.19 0.68
N ASN A 36 17.05 -6.87 0.58
CA ASN A 36 16.44 -5.67 1.13
C ASN A 36 15.79 -5.89 2.50
N GLU A 37 15.83 -7.11 3.06
CA GLU A 37 15.42 -7.35 4.43
C GLU A 37 16.46 -6.76 5.40
N THR A 38 16.00 -5.87 6.24
CA THR A 38 16.80 -5.19 7.27
C THR A 38 16.00 -5.09 8.56
N ALA A 39 16.60 -4.55 9.62
CA ALA A 39 15.87 -4.26 10.86
C ALA A 39 14.67 -3.31 10.66
N TYR A 40 14.71 -2.45 9.63
CA TYR A 40 13.65 -1.49 9.29
C TYR A 40 12.73 -2.02 8.19
N CYS A 41 13.26 -2.76 7.23
CA CYS A 41 12.49 -3.36 6.13
C CYS A 41 12.34 -4.85 6.40
N THR A 42 11.40 -5.19 7.27
CA THR A 42 11.08 -6.59 7.61
C THR A 42 10.36 -7.29 6.45
N PRO A 43 10.27 -8.62 6.43
CA PRO A 43 9.46 -9.35 5.46
C PRO A 43 8.04 -8.82 5.31
N TYR A 44 7.45 -8.30 6.38
CA TYR A 44 6.09 -7.77 6.37
C TYR A 44 5.91 -6.57 5.44
N THR A 45 6.95 -5.73 5.23
CA THR A 45 6.87 -4.59 4.31
C THR A 45 6.75 -5.04 2.85
N LEU A 46 7.24 -6.23 2.51
CA LEU A 46 7.21 -6.77 1.15
C LEU A 46 5.88 -7.45 0.81
N LEU A 47 5.01 -7.74 1.78
CA LEU A 47 3.76 -8.48 1.55
C LEU A 47 2.82 -7.77 0.58
N ARG A 48 2.81 -6.43 0.57
CA ARG A 48 1.99 -5.65 -0.38
C ARG A 48 2.36 -5.90 -1.84
N LEU A 49 3.60 -6.32 -2.10
CA LEU A 49 4.06 -6.65 -3.44
C LEU A 49 3.52 -8.00 -3.96
N LEU A 50 2.82 -8.76 -3.11
CA LEU A 50 2.20 -10.05 -3.46
C LEU A 50 0.73 -9.94 -3.85
N ALA A 51 0.12 -8.74 -3.77
CA ALA A 51 -1.31 -8.56 -3.95
C ALA A 51 -1.85 -9.07 -5.30
N ASP A 52 -1.05 -9.01 -6.37
CA ASP A 52 -1.41 -9.52 -7.70
C ASP A 52 -1.41 -11.05 -7.80
N LYS A 53 -0.75 -11.75 -6.86
CA LYS A 53 -0.65 -13.21 -6.79
C LYS A 53 -1.74 -13.84 -5.91
N ILE A 54 -2.46 -13.02 -5.14
CA ILE A 54 -3.52 -13.52 -4.26
C ILE A 54 -4.80 -13.69 -5.08
N GLU A 55 -5.32 -14.92 -5.07
CA GLU A 55 -6.56 -15.26 -5.75
C GLU A 55 -7.75 -14.53 -5.12
N GLY A 56 -8.69 -14.09 -5.94
CA GLY A 56 -9.90 -13.38 -5.48
C GLY A 56 -9.70 -11.92 -5.09
N MET A 57 -8.49 -11.37 -5.24
CA MET A 57 -8.29 -9.94 -4.99
C MET A 57 -9.13 -9.06 -5.93
N PRO A 58 -9.86 -8.07 -5.39
CA PRO A 58 -10.73 -7.20 -6.18
C PRO A 58 -9.96 -6.38 -7.19
N ASN A 59 -10.66 -5.86 -8.21
CA ASN A 59 -10.04 -5.02 -9.24
C ASN A 59 -9.62 -3.62 -8.72
N LYS A 60 -10.20 -3.17 -7.61
CA LYS A 60 -9.81 -1.94 -6.91
C LYS A 60 -9.62 -2.24 -5.44
N LEU A 61 -8.49 -1.85 -4.89
CA LEU A 61 -8.08 -2.15 -3.53
C LEU A 61 -7.50 -0.91 -2.86
N LEU A 62 -7.95 -0.60 -1.65
CA LEU A 62 -7.28 0.36 -0.77
C LEU A 62 -6.36 -0.42 0.19
N TYR A 63 -5.06 -0.27 0.01
CA TYR A 63 -4.04 -0.79 0.92
C TYR A 63 -3.74 0.25 2.00
N LEU A 64 -3.65 -0.20 3.24
CA LEU A 64 -3.26 0.62 4.39
C LEU A 64 -2.25 -0.14 5.25
N ASP A 65 -1.20 0.52 5.71
CA ASP A 65 -0.29 0.00 6.73
C ASP A 65 -1.01 -0.09 8.09
N ILE A 66 -0.54 -0.97 8.96
CA ILE A 66 -1.18 -1.21 10.27
C ILE A 66 -0.98 -0.07 11.27
N ASP A 67 -0.03 0.84 11.02
CA ASP A 67 0.25 2.04 11.81
C ASP A 67 -0.48 3.28 11.30
N MET A 68 -1.65 3.08 10.69
CA MET A 68 -2.54 4.13 10.21
C MET A 68 -3.83 4.22 11.01
N MET A 69 -4.34 5.43 11.14
CA MET A 69 -5.63 5.72 11.77
C MET A 69 -6.54 6.49 10.81
N CYS A 70 -7.71 5.93 10.50
CA CYS A 70 -8.76 6.62 9.78
C CYS A 70 -9.52 7.54 10.75
N ALA A 71 -9.41 8.85 10.54
CA ALA A 71 -10.05 9.88 11.35
C ALA A 71 -11.25 10.54 10.67
N GLY A 72 -11.52 10.21 9.41
CA GLY A 72 -12.63 10.74 8.61
C GLY A 72 -13.18 9.74 7.61
N ASP A 73 -14.18 10.17 6.84
CA ASP A 73 -14.77 9.37 5.77
C ASP A 73 -13.77 9.16 4.62
N ILE A 74 -13.55 7.90 4.27
CA ILE A 74 -12.67 7.48 3.19
C ILE A 74 -13.38 7.26 1.85
N SER A 75 -14.69 7.52 1.77
CA SER A 75 -15.48 7.27 0.56
C SER A 75 -14.98 8.07 -0.64
N GLU A 76 -14.65 9.35 -0.44
CA GLU A 76 -14.08 10.20 -1.51
C GLU A 76 -12.75 9.63 -2.01
N LEU A 77 -11.89 9.16 -1.09
CA LEU A 77 -10.62 8.50 -1.44
C LEU A 77 -10.88 7.24 -2.28
N TYR A 78 -11.74 6.33 -1.78
CA TYR A 78 -12.00 5.06 -2.46
C TYR A 78 -12.65 5.27 -3.82
N ASN A 79 -13.53 6.29 -3.96
CA ASN A 79 -14.21 6.63 -5.21
C ASN A 79 -13.36 7.46 -6.18
N THR A 80 -12.14 7.86 -5.79
CA THR A 80 -11.23 8.53 -6.71
C THR A 80 -11.06 7.72 -7.99
N ASP A 81 -11.24 8.36 -9.14
CA ASP A 81 -10.99 7.74 -10.44
C ASP A 81 -9.50 7.52 -10.66
N ILE A 82 -9.14 6.25 -10.86
CA ILE A 82 -7.78 5.77 -11.16
C ILE A 82 -7.76 4.89 -12.41
N SER A 83 -8.74 5.03 -13.31
CA SER A 83 -8.86 4.20 -14.53
C SER A 83 -7.62 4.25 -15.41
N ASP A 84 -6.97 5.42 -15.50
CA ASP A 84 -5.75 5.63 -16.29
C ASP A 84 -4.45 5.35 -15.53
N TYR A 85 -4.53 5.07 -14.23
CA TYR A 85 -3.39 4.91 -13.35
C TYR A 85 -3.30 3.49 -12.80
N GLU A 86 -2.11 3.03 -12.51
CA GLU A 86 -1.88 1.76 -11.83
C GLU A 86 -2.18 1.88 -10.34
N TYR A 87 -1.86 3.04 -9.78
CA TYR A 87 -2.22 3.36 -8.39
C TYR A 87 -2.33 4.87 -8.16
N ALA A 88 -2.94 5.22 -7.01
CA ALA A 88 -2.88 6.56 -6.46
C ALA A 88 -2.26 6.52 -5.06
N ALA A 89 -1.43 7.52 -4.74
CA ALA A 89 -0.71 7.62 -3.48
C ALA A 89 -0.45 9.08 -3.09
N VAL A 90 -0.12 9.33 -1.84
CA VAL A 90 0.32 10.64 -1.35
C VAL A 90 1.84 10.75 -1.45
N ARG A 91 2.35 11.96 -1.67
CA ARG A 91 3.79 12.22 -1.64
C ARG A 91 4.40 11.89 -0.29
N GLU A 92 5.56 11.26 -0.30
CA GLU A 92 6.36 11.08 0.91
C GLU A 92 6.92 12.45 1.38
N LYS A 93 6.88 12.68 2.68
CA LYS A 93 7.15 13.99 3.28
C LYS A 93 8.56 14.52 3.03
N TYR A 94 9.55 13.65 3.17
CA TYR A 94 10.97 13.99 3.02
C TYR A 94 11.51 13.59 1.64
N GLY A 95 11.19 12.40 1.18
CA GLY A 95 11.63 11.86 -0.10
C GLY A 95 11.16 12.69 -1.28
N SER A 96 9.99 13.33 -1.16
CA SER A 96 9.53 14.27 -2.19
C SER A 96 10.41 15.52 -2.34
N LYS A 97 11.22 15.83 -1.32
CA LYS A 97 12.16 16.97 -1.33
C LYS A 97 13.58 16.56 -1.73
N ILE A 98 13.98 15.33 -1.41
CA ILE A 98 15.36 14.87 -1.51
C ILE A 98 15.55 13.92 -2.71
N ILE A 99 14.59 13.03 -2.96
CA ILE A 99 14.70 12.01 -4.01
C ILE A 99 14.09 12.54 -5.31
N ARG A 100 12.78 12.86 -5.26
CA ARG A 100 12.04 13.35 -6.45
C ARG A 100 10.73 14.03 -6.03
N PRO A 101 10.30 15.14 -6.66
CA PRO A 101 9.10 15.89 -6.27
C PRO A 101 7.80 15.07 -6.26
N ASP A 102 7.72 14.00 -7.04
CA ASP A 102 6.59 13.08 -7.14
C ASP A 102 6.81 11.75 -6.40
N TYR A 103 7.84 11.67 -5.53
CA TYR A 103 8.11 10.49 -4.71
C TYR A 103 6.96 10.26 -3.72
N ILE A 104 6.51 9.01 -3.64
CA ILE A 104 5.30 8.62 -2.90
C ILE A 104 5.64 7.91 -1.59
N ASN A 105 4.72 7.97 -0.63
CA ASN A 105 4.71 7.08 0.52
C ASN A 105 3.82 5.87 0.22
N ALA A 106 4.34 4.66 0.45
CA ALA A 106 3.67 3.42 0.11
C ALA A 106 2.76 2.87 1.21
N GLY A 107 2.67 3.54 2.37
CA GLY A 107 1.80 3.10 3.47
C GLY A 107 0.31 3.18 3.16
N MET A 108 -0.10 4.09 2.27
CA MET A 108 -1.45 4.16 1.72
C MET A 108 -1.40 4.14 0.20
N LEU A 109 -2.03 3.13 -0.40
CA LEU A 109 -2.11 2.97 -1.86
C LEU A 109 -3.55 2.63 -2.28
N LEU A 110 -4.12 3.44 -3.16
CA LEU A 110 -5.33 3.05 -3.88
C LEU A 110 -4.90 2.37 -5.18
N LEU A 111 -5.09 1.05 -5.27
CA LEU A 111 -4.56 0.20 -6.32
C LEU A 111 -5.62 -0.12 -7.36
N ASN A 112 -5.30 0.08 -8.64
CA ASN A 112 -6.03 -0.47 -9.78
C ASN A 112 -5.47 -1.85 -10.11
N MET A 113 -5.96 -2.88 -9.41
CA MET A 113 -5.44 -4.24 -9.52
C MET A 113 -5.61 -4.84 -10.92
N LYS A 114 -6.66 -4.42 -11.65
CA LYS A 114 -6.83 -4.82 -13.05
C LYS A 114 -5.64 -4.33 -13.88
N LYS A 115 -5.36 -3.04 -13.84
CA LYS A 115 -4.26 -2.42 -14.59
C LYS A 115 -2.89 -2.91 -14.12
N ILE A 116 -2.71 -3.11 -12.81
CA ILE A 116 -1.48 -3.66 -12.23
C ILE A 116 -1.17 -5.06 -12.79
N ARG A 117 -2.19 -5.93 -12.93
CA ARG A 117 -2.03 -7.26 -13.53
C ARG A 117 -1.71 -7.16 -15.02
N GLU A 118 -2.37 -6.27 -15.75
CA GLU A 118 -2.15 -6.03 -17.19
C GLU A 118 -0.72 -5.53 -17.48
N THR A 119 -0.20 -4.64 -16.65
CA THR A 119 1.11 -4.00 -16.86
C THR A 119 2.27 -4.75 -16.21
N GLY A 120 1.99 -5.67 -15.27
CA GLY A 120 3.00 -6.36 -14.49
C GLY A 120 3.73 -5.47 -13.48
N LEU A 121 3.10 -4.41 -12.97
CA LEU A 121 3.74 -3.46 -12.05
C LEU A 121 4.36 -4.16 -10.85
N LEU A 122 3.60 -4.99 -10.12
CA LEU A 122 4.10 -5.65 -8.91
C LEU A 122 5.14 -6.72 -9.23
N GLU A 123 5.06 -7.37 -10.38
CA GLU A 123 6.10 -8.28 -10.87
C GLU A 123 7.42 -7.54 -11.11
N LYS A 124 7.39 -6.38 -11.78
CA LYS A 124 8.56 -5.51 -11.97
C LYS A 124 9.13 -5.04 -10.63
N ALA A 125 8.28 -4.66 -9.67
CA ALA A 125 8.71 -4.25 -8.34
C ALA A 125 9.41 -5.40 -7.60
N ARG A 126 8.86 -6.62 -7.64
CA ARG A 126 9.51 -7.83 -7.08
C ARG A 126 10.86 -8.12 -7.74
N ALA A 127 10.95 -8.00 -9.07
CA ALA A 127 12.22 -8.19 -9.78
C ALA A 127 13.28 -7.17 -9.36
N LEU A 128 12.88 -5.90 -9.19
CA LEU A 128 13.79 -4.85 -8.72
C LEU A 128 14.30 -5.13 -7.30
N ILE A 129 13.42 -5.54 -6.39
CA ILE A 129 13.77 -5.76 -4.97
C ILE A 129 14.70 -6.96 -4.78
N LYS A 130 14.58 -7.96 -5.66
CA LYS A 130 15.48 -9.14 -5.67
C LYS A 130 16.89 -8.81 -6.14
N THR A 131 17.04 -7.83 -7.02
CA THR A 131 18.28 -7.57 -7.74
C THR A 131 19.01 -6.30 -7.31
N LYS A 132 18.31 -5.36 -6.65
CA LYS A 132 18.87 -4.06 -6.28
C LYS A 132 18.63 -3.76 -4.81
N LYS A 133 19.70 -3.31 -4.12
CA LYS A 133 19.55 -2.74 -2.78
C LYS A 133 18.88 -1.37 -2.89
N MET A 134 17.87 -1.14 -2.07
CA MET A 134 17.04 0.08 -2.06
C MET A 134 16.99 0.69 -0.67
N LEU A 135 16.82 1.99 -0.57
CA LEU A 135 16.77 2.70 0.71
C LEU A 135 15.43 2.43 1.43
N PHE A 136 14.33 2.53 0.70
CA PHE A 136 12.97 2.29 1.19
C PHE A 136 12.32 1.10 0.49
N ALA A 137 13.09 0.01 0.35
CA ALA A 137 12.67 -1.32 -0.12
C ALA A 137 11.48 -1.29 -1.11
N ASP A 138 10.31 -1.72 -0.65
CA ASP A 138 9.08 -1.85 -1.45
C ASP A 138 8.55 -0.51 -2.01
N GLN A 139 8.69 0.58 -1.24
CA GLN A 139 8.30 1.93 -1.69
C GLN A 139 9.12 2.37 -2.90
N ASP A 140 10.45 2.20 -2.85
CA ASP A 140 11.34 2.46 -3.98
C ASP A 140 11.02 1.57 -5.18
N ALA A 141 10.74 0.28 -4.93
CA ALA A 141 10.43 -0.68 -5.97
C ALA A 141 9.13 -0.31 -6.71
N ILE A 142 8.05 -0.02 -5.99
CA ILE A 142 6.77 0.42 -6.56
C ILE A 142 6.96 1.72 -7.34
N PHE A 143 7.62 2.72 -6.72
CA PHE A 143 7.82 4.03 -7.33
C PHE A 143 8.60 3.95 -8.65
N ARG A 144 9.65 3.12 -8.70
CA ARG A 144 10.53 2.96 -9.88
C ARG A 144 9.93 2.05 -10.97
N SER A 145 8.92 1.26 -10.65
CA SER A 145 8.31 0.32 -11.60
C SER A 145 7.33 0.96 -12.56
N THR A 146 6.90 2.20 -12.31
CA THR A 146 5.97 2.93 -13.18
C THR A 146 6.08 4.44 -13.09
N THR A 147 5.57 5.12 -14.13
CA THR A 147 5.27 6.57 -14.12
C THR A 147 3.76 6.85 -14.10
N LYS A 148 2.92 5.82 -14.21
CA LYS A 148 1.44 5.91 -14.28
C LYS A 148 0.81 5.89 -12.90
N LYS A 149 1.12 6.89 -12.08
CA LYS A 149 0.55 7.07 -10.75
C LYS A 149 -0.20 8.38 -10.63
N LYS A 150 -1.23 8.41 -9.80
CA LYS A 150 -1.98 9.62 -9.43
C LYS A 150 -1.52 10.11 -8.06
N ILE A 151 -1.19 11.38 -7.94
CA ILE A 151 -0.84 11.98 -6.66
C ILE A 151 -2.12 12.48 -5.98
N LEU A 152 -2.32 12.04 -4.75
CA LEU A 152 -3.46 12.39 -3.91
C LEU A 152 -3.13 13.54 -2.93
N PRO A 153 -4.15 14.26 -2.44
CA PRO A 153 -4.02 15.23 -1.37
C PRO A 153 -3.45 14.61 -0.08
N ARG A 154 -2.65 15.40 0.64
CA ARG A 154 -1.97 14.98 1.88
C ARG A 154 -2.93 14.49 2.96
N LYS A 155 -4.16 14.98 3.02
CA LYS A 155 -5.18 14.58 3.98
C LYS A 155 -5.42 13.06 4.06
N TYR A 156 -5.08 12.32 2.99
CA TYR A 156 -5.24 10.87 2.90
C TYR A 156 -4.03 10.05 3.37
N ASN A 157 -2.92 10.70 3.67
CA ASN A 157 -1.75 10.07 4.29
C ASN A 157 -0.93 11.17 4.98
N GLU A 158 -1.43 11.66 6.12
CA GLU A 158 -0.77 12.70 6.88
C GLU A 158 0.35 12.10 7.75
N GLN A 159 1.59 12.39 7.36
CA GLN A 159 2.82 11.83 7.92
C GLN A 159 3.48 12.74 8.97
N SER A 160 2.78 13.71 9.49
CA SER A 160 3.38 14.67 10.45
C SER A 160 2.59 14.75 11.74
N LYS A 161 1.55 15.56 11.72
CA LYS A 161 0.70 15.81 12.89
C LYS A 161 -0.75 15.68 12.47
N PHE A 162 -1.52 15.02 13.30
CA PHE A 162 -2.96 15.03 13.16
C PHE A 162 -3.46 16.49 13.15
N ASN A 163 -4.15 16.89 12.09
CA ASN A 163 -4.66 18.25 11.88
C ASN A 163 -6.20 18.27 11.90
N GLY A 164 -6.80 17.69 12.93
CA GLY A 164 -8.24 17.71 13.15
C GLY A 164 -9.03 17.37 11.88
N LYS A 165 -9.98 18.25 11.53
CA LYS A 165 -10.91 18.06 10.38
C LYS A 165 -10.21 17.97 9.01
N ASN A 166 -8.95 18.38 8.90
CA ASN A 166 -8.20 18.36 7.65
C ASN A 166 -7.42 17.05 7.41
N THR A 167 -7.47 16.12 8.36
CA THR A 167 -6.83 14.81 8.24
C THR A 167 -7.89 13.73 8.12
N VAL A 168 -7.85 12.96 7.04
CA VAL A 168 -8.73 11.80 6.83
C VAL A 168 -8.02 10.51 7.27
N ILE A 169 -6.75 10.36 6.92
CA ILE A 169 -5.90 9.25 7.37
C ILE A 169 -4.60 9.82 7.93
N CYS A 170 -4.29 9.46 9.17
CA CYS A 170 -3.03 9.75 9.84
C CYS A 170 -2.13 8.53 9.79
N HIS A 171 -0.84 8.71 9.46
CA HIS A 171 0.16 7.67 9.37
C HIS A 171 1.27 7.95 10.39
N PHE A 172 1.53 7.00 11.28
CA PHE A 172 2.48 7.12 12.39
C PHE A 172 3.87 6.55 12.03
N CYS A 173 4.37 6.85 10.84
CA CYS A 173 5.68 6.42 10.35
C CYS A 173 6.85 7.33 10.78
#